data_4f9f7373b26a41c10bab07105a202424
#
_entry.id   4f9f7373b26a41c10bab07105a202424
#
_cell.length_a   1.000
_cell.length_b   1.000
_cell.length_c   1.000
_cell.angle_alpha   90.00
_cell.angle_beta   90.00
_cell.angle_gamma   90.00
#
_symmetry.space_group_name_H-M   'P 1'
#
loop_
_entity.id
_entity.type
_entity.pdbx_description
1 polymer ?
#
loop_
_entity_poly.entity_id
_entity_poly.type
_entity_poly.pdbx_seq_one_letter_code
_entity_poly.pdbx_strand_id
1 'polypeptide(L)'
;MSEQKRPEPLVQVGDLVEIPEADYCYGLGVLKMRITAMTVTPQEVSRLEWVRLIGVPIYSNGQEGSEREALVRVAALRRHPPKR
;
A
#
# COMPACT_ATOMS: atom_id res chain seq x y z
N MET A 1 -30.33 -13.29 8.34
CA MET A 1 -29.87 -11.94 8.23
C MET A 1 -28.76 -11.85 7.21
N SER A 2 -28.94 -11.01 6.28
CA SER A 2 -27.89 -10.87 5.33
C SER A 2 -27.14 -9.60 5.66
N GLU A 3 -25.90 -9.76 5.83
CA GLU A 3 -25.04 -8.63 5.96
C GLU A 3 -24.43 -8.31 4.66
N GLN A 4 -24.65 -7.10 4.26
CA GLN A 4 -23.93 -6.64 3.10
C GLN A 4 -22.54 -6.24 3.53
N LYS A 5 -21.63 -7.12 3.31
CA LYS A 5 -20.26 -6.77 3.52
C LYS A 5 -19.81 -5.84 2.42
N ARG A 6 -19.36 -4.68 2.81
CA ARG A 6 -18.67 -3.84 1.85
C ARG A 6 -17.39 -4.55 1.46
N PRO A 7 -17.00 -4.50 0.18
CA PRO A 7 -15.70 -5.02 -0.21
C PRO A 7 -14.63 -4.32 0.62
N GLU A 8 -13.71 -5.09 1.12
CA GLU A 8 -12.59 -4.49 1.84
C GLU A 8 -11.74 -3.69 0.88
N PRO A 9 -11.23 -2.54 1.32
CA PRO A 9 -10.35 -1.76 0.47
C PRO A 9 -9.07 -2.52 0.17
N LEU A 10 -8.47 -2.23 -0.99
CA LEU A 10 -7.22 -2.87 -1.36
C LEU A 10 -6.08 -2.47 -0.45
N VAL A 11 -6.13 -1.28 0.10
CA VAL A 11 -5.11 -0.77 1.03
C VAL A 11 -5.74 0.30 1.90
N GLN A 12 -5.27 0.41 3.12
CA GLN A 12 -5.72 1.45 4.05
C GLN A 12 -4.60 1.79 5.02
N VAL A 13 -4.78 2.89 5.75
CA VAL A 13 -3.81 3.31 6.76
C VAL A 13 -3.65 2.20 7.80
N GLY A 14 -2.42 1.93 8.17
CA GLY A 14 -2.10 0.85 9.10
C GLY A 14 -1.63 -0.43 8.43
N ASP A 15 -1.90 -0.57 7.13
CA ASP A 15 -1.50 -1.76 6.40
C ASP A 15 0.00 -1.82 6.18
N LEU A 16 0.53 -3.03 6.12
CA LEU A 16 1.90 -3.28 5.69
C LEU A 16 1.86 -3.80 4.26
N VAL A 17 2.53 -3.09 3.36
CA VAL A 17 2.59 -3.48 1.95
C VAL A 17 3.99 -3.97 1.60
N GLU A 18 4.04 -4.90 0.66
CA GLU A 18 5.30 -5.36 0.05
C GLU A 18 5.11 -5.31 -1.46
N ILE A 19 5.79 -4.38 -2.11
CA ILE A 19 5.58 -4.12 -3.54
C ILE A 19 6.88 -4.37 -4.28
N PRO A 20 6.86 -5.22 -5.34
CA PRO A 20 8.06 -5.41 -6.18
C PRO A 20 8.50 -4.11 -6.83
N GLU A 21 9.79 -4.02 -7.09
CA GLU A 21 10.39 -2.81 -7.66
C GLU A 21 9.69 -2.38 -8.95
N ALA A 22 9.25 -3.31 -9.76
CA ALA A 22 8.62 -2.99 -11.05
C ALA A 22 7.26 -2.32 -10.89
N ASP A 23 6.66 -2.40 -9.72
CA ASP A 23 5.29 -1.97 -9.50
C ASP A 23 5.18 -0.69 -8.67
N TYR A 24 6.28 0.00 -8.44
CA TYR A 24 6.22 1.30 -7.78
C TYR A 24 7.31 2.21 -8.33
N CYS A 25 7.17 3.50 -8.06
CA CYS A 25 8.12 4.52 -8.50
C CYS A 25 8.89 5.08 -7.33
N TYR A 26 10.12 5.54 -7.62
CA TYR A 26 10.97 6.28 -6.69
C TYR A 26 11.70 5.40 -5.69
N GLY A 27 12.14 4.22 -6.11
CA GLY A 27 12.95 3.41 -5.23
C GLY A 27 13.52 2.19 -5.92
N LEU A 28 14.35 1.45 -5.19
CA LEU A 28 15.00 0.25 -5.66
C LEU A 28 14.62 -0.91 -4.75
N GLY A 29 14.53 -2.11 -5.35
CA GLY A 29 14.21 -3.32 -4.61
C GLY A 29 12.75 -3.38 -4.17
N VAL A 30 12.44 -4.34 -3.33
CA VAL A 30 11.08 -4.50 -2.83
C VAL A 30 10.78 -3.38 -1.84
N LEU A 31 9.62 -2.74 -2.03
CA LEU A 31 9.15 -1.72 -1.10
C LEU A 31 8.35 -2.40 0.00
N LYS A 32 8.84 -2.32 1.23
CA LYS A 32 8.11 -2.81 2.39
C LYS A 32 7.82 -1.61 3.28
N MET A 33 6.54 -1.30 3.47
CA MET A 33 6.18 -0.03 4.06
C MET A 33 4.87 -0.16 4.84
N ARG A 34 4.83 0.46 6.03
CA ARG A 34 3.58 0.59 6.77
C ARG A 34 2.92 1.90 6.39
N ILE A 35 1.68 1.83 5.96
CA ILE A 35 0.96 2.98 5.44
C ILE A 35 0.52 3.89 6.58
N THR A 36 0.91 5.17 6.52
CA THR A 36 0.55 6.14 7.53
C THR A 36 -0.44 7.18 7.03
N ALA A 37 -0.52 7.38 5.70
CA ALA A 37 -1.47 8.33 5.13
C ALA A 37 -1.74 7.99 3.67
N MET A 38 -2.86 8.46 3.18
CA MET A 38 -3.24 8.29 1.79
C MET A 38 -3.85 9.60 1.29
N THR A 39 -3.67 9.89 -0.01
CA THR A 39 -4.21 11.10 -0.62
C THR A 39 -5.63 10.90 -1.15
N VAL A 40 -6.10 9.66 -1.20
CA VAL A 40 -7.46 9.32 -1.63
C VAL A 40 -8.07 8.41 -0.57
N THR A 41 -9.39 8.28 -0.60
CA THR A 41 -10.02 7.34 0.34
C THR A 41 -9.71 5.92 -0.08
N PRO A 42 -9.64 4.99 0.89
CA PRO A 42 -9.36 3.60 0.54
C PRO A 42 -10.32 3.01 -0.48
N GLN A 43 -11.58 3.43 -0.47
CA GLN A 43 -12.57 2.91 -1.40
C GLN A 43 -12.32 3.35 -2.84
N GLU A 44 -11.61 4.46 -3.03
CA GLU A 44 -11.32 4.95 -4.38
C GLU A 44 -10.16 4.22 -5.05
N VAL A 45 -9.35 3.52 -4.27
CA VAL A 45 -8.12 2.92 -4.79
C VAL A 45 -8.42 1.94 -5.92
N SER A 46 -9.49 1.16 -5.81
CA SER A 46 -9.81 0.14 -6.81
C SER A 46 -10.12 0.72 -8.19
N ARG A 47 -10.38 2.02 -8.27
CA ARG A 47 -10.69 2.69 -9.53
C ARG A 47 -9.47 3.28 -10.19
N LEU A 48 -8.33 3.24 -9.52
CA LEU A 48 -7.11 3.88 -10.00
C LEU A 48 -6.16 2.84 -10.57
N GLU A 49 -5.29 3.28 -11.47
CA GLU A 49 -4.19 2.45 -11.95
C GLU A 49 -2.99 2.58 -11.02
N TRP A 50 -2.77 3.78 -10.50
CA TRP A 50 -1.68 4.09 -9.58
C TRP A 50 -2.25 4.80 -8.37
N VAL A 51 -1.68 4.55 -7.21
CA VAL A 51 -2.08 5.23 -5.99
C VAL A 51 -0.84 5.73 -5.27
N ARG A 52 -0.92 6.95 -4.73
CA ARG A 52 0.16 7.51 -3.93
C ARG A 52 -0.07 7.10 -2.48
N LEU A 53 0.89 6.41 -1.93
CA LEU A 53 0.85 5.96 -0.54
C LEU A 53 1.96 6.64 0.24
N ILE A 54 1.66 6.99 1.47
CA ILE A 54 2.63 7.61 2.37
C ILE A 54 2.81 6.65 3.53
N GLY A 55 4.06 6.38 3.87
CA GLY A 55 4.30 5.43 4.94
C GLY A 55 5.74 5.40 5.38
N VAL A 56 5.99 4.51 6.31
CA VAL A 56 7.31 4.33 6.92
C VAL A 56 7.90 3.04 6.36
N PRO A 57 9.05 3.13 5.67
CA PRO A 57 9.70 1.91 5.16
C PRO A 57 10.22 1.08 6.30
N ILE A 58 10.16 -0.24 6.13
CA ILE A 58 10.66 -1.19 7.12
C ILE A 58 11.80 -1.95 6.47
N TYR A 59 12.99 -1.82 7.05
CA TYR A 59 14.19 -2.43 6.50
C TYR A 59 14.31 -3.89 6.92
N SER A 60 15.24 -4.61 6.28
CA SER A 60 15.39 -6.04 6.52
C SER A 60 15.75 -6.38 7.97
N ASN A 61 16.34 -5.43 8.70
CA ASN A 61 16.65 -5.63 10.11
C ASN A 61 15.49 -5.26 11.03
N GLY A 62 14.32 -4.94 10.46
CA GLY A 62 13.14 -4.56 11.24
C GLY A 62 13.07 -3.11 11.63
N GLN A 63 14.10 -2.32 11.33
CA GLN A 63 14.09 -0.91 11.67
C GLN A 63 13.23 -0.12 10.70
N GLU A 64 12.62 0.94 11.21
CA GLU A 64 11.77 1.82 10.41
C GLU A 64 12.60 3.01 9.94
N GLY A 65 12.39 3.38 8.69
CA GLY A 65 13.02 4.58 8.15
C GLY A 65 12.14 5.79 8.30
N SER A 66 12.54 6.87 7.63
CA SER A 66 11.74 8.10 7.64
C SER A 66 10.52 7.92 6.76
N GLU A 67 9.43 8.61 7.12
CA GLU A 67 8.22 8.60 6.32
C GLU A 67 8.53 9.06 4.90
N ARG A 68 7.97 8.36 3.93
CA ARG A 68 8.15 8.68 2.51
C ARG A 68 6.87 8.41 1.76
N GLU A 69 6.80 8.92 0.53
CA GLU A 69 5.70 8.56 -0.35
C GLU A 69 6.20 7.70 -1.49
N ALA A 70 5.30 6.89 -2.02
CA ALA A 70 5.58 6.06 -3.18
C ALA A 70 4.34 6.00 -4.04
N LEU A 71 4.55 5.97 -5.35
CA LEU A 71 3.47 5.80 -6.31
C LEU A 71 3.44 4.31 -6.66
N VAL A 72 2.36 3.64 -6.32
CA VAL A 72 2.25 2.19 -6.37
C VAL A 72 1.19 1.77 -7.39
N ARG A 73 1.51 0.77 -8.20
CA ARG A 73 0.55 0.21 -9.15
C ARG A 73 -0.54 -0.54 -8.38
N VAL A 74 -1.79 -0.16 -8.62
CA VAL A 74 -2.90 -0.76 -7.89
C VAL A 74 -3.02 -2.25 -8.14
N ALA A 75 -2.70 -2.71 -9.36
CA ALA A 75 -2.73 -4.14 -9.65
C ALA A 75 -1.79 -4.94 -8.73
N ALA A 76 -0.69 -4.34 -8.28
CA ALA A 76 0.22 -5.02 -7.37
C ALA A 76 -0.42 -5.26 -6.01
N LEU A 77 -1.30 -4.37 -5.58
CA LEU A 77 -2.00 -4.54 -4.30
C LEU A 77 -2.96 -5.73 -4.35
N ARG A 78 -3.45 -6.08 -5.54
CA ARG A 78 -4.29 -7.26 -5.71
C ARG A 78 -3.46 -8.54 -5.71
N ARG A 79 -2.28 -8.49 -6.35
CA ARG A 79 -1.40 -9.66 -6.41
C ARG A 79 -0.70 -9.92 -5.09
N HIS A 80 -0.44 -8.86 -4.34
CA HIS A 80 0.27 -8.92 -3.06
C HIS A 80 -0.56 -8.18 -2.01
N PRO A 81 -1.64 -8.80 -1.52
CA PRO A 81 -2.54 -8.11 -0.60
C PRO A 81 -1.79 -7.61 0.64
N PRO A 82 -2.07 -6.38 1.09
CA PRO A 82 -1.43 -5.86 2.29
C PRO A 82 -1.77 -6.69 3.52
N LYS A 83 -0.85 -6.71 4.45
CA LYS A 83 -1.07 -7.37 5.73
C LYS A 83 -1.69 -6.40 6.72
N ARG A 84 -2.66 -6.89 7.47
CA ARG A 84 -3.38 -6.10 8.46
C ARG A 84 -3.26 -6.66 9.84
#